data_0f1235e3675208beccf2b97cd7aa1b5d
#
_entry.id   0f1235e3675208beccf2b97cd7aa1b5d
#
_cell.length_a   1.000
_cell.length_b   1.000
_cell.length_c   1.000
_cell.angle_alpha   90.00
_cell.angle_beta   90.00
_cell.angle_gamma   90.00
#
_symmetry.space_group_name_H-M   'P 1'
#
loop_
_entity.id
_entity.type
_entity.pdbx_description
1 polymer ?
#
loop_
_entity_poly.entity_id
_entity_poly.type
_entity_poly.pdbx_seq_one_letter_code
_entity_poly.pdbx_strand_id
1 'polypeptide(L)'
;MAFTAGEIQHVANAAMDFYVNKGEQFRQTIQSRPLWDKLSAKKKFFPGGKGNISLAVSGAFGDGTGNDIVKGYTHNDTVVFYTPANIKRANFPWREHHLGLTLTHTELKIDGISVVDPGSNGEKLSHHSNREMTVLVGLLEDKLFDLTENYARQMNRLAYGDGVADPKAMAGLALLVSDDPSVGVVGGLDRANAAYTWWRNRARTAAFGTKVSGTPALGAWGGGAVTSAVTNGGALLSVLQAERRQLTRYGGTPDLFVAGSDFIAAMETEIRANGNYSTTGFIKNQDGAMGDMYFAGSPVVYDPTLDDMGKSKRAYWLDTKKIGLMVMEDEWLHQHTPARPANQFVMYRSLTSTMQMVGKQFNSSLVIDIA
;
A
#
# COMPACT_ATOMS: atom_id res chain seq x y z
N MET A 1 45.54 -15.26 -10.19
CA MET A 1 45.20 -16.42 -9.33
C MET A 1 44.46 -17.39 -10.20
N ALA A 2 44.88 -18.65 -10.24
CA ALA A 2 44.13 -19.68 -10.97
C ALA A 2 42.87 -20.02 -10.18
N PHE A 3 41.77 -20.10 -10.87
CA PHE A 3 40.50 -20.51 -10.25
C PHE A 3 40.62 -21.93 -9.69
N THR A 4 40.01 -22.17 -8.56
CA THR A 4 39.87 -23.51 -8.00
C THR A 4 38.95 -24.34 -8.88
N ALA A 5 39.11 -25.66 -8.92
CA ALA A 5 38.28 -26.56 -9.72
C ALA A 5 36.76 -26.43 -9.39
N GLY A 6 36.41 -26.08 -8.16
CA GLY A 6 35.04 -25.81 -7.74
C GLY A 6 34.45 -24.54 -8.35
N GLU A 7 35.22 -23.47 -8.46
CA GLU A 7 34.79 -22.22 -9.08
C GLU A 7 34.55 -22.36 -10.57
N ILE A 8 35.44 -23.12 -11.26
CA ILE A 8 35.25 -23.45 -12.69
C ILE A 8 33.99 -24.29 -12.89
N GLN A 9 33.70 -25.19 -11.97
CA GLN A 9 32.51 -26.04 -12.06
C GLN A 9 31.21 -25.23 -11.81
N HIS A 10 31.23 -24.26 -10.91
CA HIS A 10 30.12 -23.33 -10.71
C HIS A 10 29.85 -22.44 -11.92
N VAL A 11 30.92 -21.93 -12.55
CA VAL A 11 30.82 -21.12 -13.78
C VAL A 11 30.30 -21.98 -14.96
N ALA A 12 30.76 -23.22 -15.08
CA ALA A 12 30.33 -24.15 -16.11
C ALA A 12 28.86 -24.56 -15.90
N ASN A 13 28.41 -24.76 -14.64
CA ASN A 13 27.03 -25.09 -14.33
C ASN A 13 26.11 -23.87 -14.59
N ALA A 14 26.50 -22.68 -14.18
CA ALA A 14 25.75 -21.46 -14.46
C ALA A 14 25.63 -21.20 -15.99
N ALA A 15 26.70 -21.47 -16.75
CA ALA A 15 26.65 -21.36 -18.21
C ALA A 15 25.81 -22.45 -18.86
N MET A 16 25.79 -23.67 -18.30
CA MET A 16 24.90 -24.75 -18.79
C MET A 16 23.43 -24.48 -18.41
N ASP A 17 23.16 -24.01 -17.21
CA ASP A 17 21.81 -23.63 -16.81
C ASP A 17 21.25 -22.51 -17.69
N PHE A 18 22.08 -21.53 -18.07
CA PHE A 18 21.71 -20.50 -19.03
C PHE A 18 21.41 -21.06 -20.45
N TYR A 19 22.16 -22.07 -20.88
CA TYR A 19 21.93 -22.68 -22.20
C TYR A 19 20.75 -23.67 -22.25
N VAL A 20 20.49 -24.38 -21.15
CA VAL A 20 19.45 -25.40 -21.04
C VAL A 20 18.12 -24.77 -20.67
N ASN A 21 18.13 -23.77 -19.81
CA ASN A 21 16.94 -23.03 -19.36
C ASN A 21 16.85 -21.67 -20.07
N LYS A 22 16.59 -21.68 -21.37
CA LYS A 22 16.08 -20.49 -22.09
C LYS A 22 14.65 -20.11 -21.63
N GLY A 23 14.25 -20.52 -20.45
CA GLY A 23 13.00 -20.22 -19.82
C GLY A 23 13.23 -19.30 -18.64
N GLU A 24 12.22 -18.52 -18.30
CA GLU A 24 12.15 -17.70 -17.11
C GLU A 24 12.60 -18.50 -15.89
N GLN A 25 13.52 -17.95 -15.10
CA GLN A 25 13.90 -18.57 -13.82
C GLN A 25 12.65 -18.72 -12.96
N PHE A 26 12.27 -19.95 -12.63
CA PHE A 26 11.12 -20.19 -11.78
C PHE A 26 11.43 -19.76 -10.35
N ARG A 27 10.83 -18.66 -9.93
CA ARG A 27 11.05 -18.04 -8.62
C ARG A 27 9.92 -18.45 -7.70
N GLN A 28 10.25 -19.20 -6.66
CA GLN A 28 9.28 -19.78 -5.72
C GLN A 28 8.78 -18.82 -4.63
N THR A 29 9.39 -17.64 -4.50
CA THR A 29 9.17 -16.74 -3.36
C THR A 29 8.51 -15.41 -3.72
N ILE A 30 7.88 -15.33 -4.89
CA ILE A 30 7.10 -14.14 -5.26
C ILE A 30 5.83 -14.09 -4.43
N GLN A 31 5.73 -13.04 -3.61
CA GLN A 31 4.62 -12.86 -2.68
C GLN A 31 3.52 -12.00 -3.31
N SER A 32 2.26 -12.36 -3.10
CA SER A 32 1.12 -11.54 -3.52
C SER A 32 1.11 -10.18 -2.79
N ARG A 33 0.76 -9.11 -3.50
CA ARG A 33 0.78 -7.72 -3.00
C ARG A 33 -0.48 -6.95 -3.41
N PRO A 34 -1.66 -7.42 -3.03
CA PRO A 34 -2.91 -6.89 -3.56
C PRO A 34 -3.12 -5.42 -3.26
N LEU A 35 -2.65 -4.92 -2.12
CA LEU A 35 -2.73 -3.51 -1.78
C LEU A 35 -1.86 -2.66 -2.70
N TRP A 36 -0.57 -3.00 -2.82
CA TRP A 36 0.36 -2.25 -3.65
C TRP A 36 -0.02 -2.28 -5.13
N ASP A 37 -0.41 -3.43 -5.64
CA ASP A 37 -0.83 -3.59 -7.02
C ASP A 37 -2.06 -2.73 -7.34
N LYS A 38 -3.03 -2.67 -6.42
CA LYS A 38 -4.22 -1.81 -6.57
C LYS A 38 -3.88 -0.32 -6.49
N LEU A 39 -3.02 0.08 -5.56
CA LEU A 39 -2.59 1.47 -5.40
C LEU A 39 -1.74 1.95 -6.56
N SER A 40 -0.78 1.12 -7.01
CA SER A 40 0.08 1.45 -8.15
C SER A 40 -0.67 1.51 -9.48
N ALA A 41 -1.66 0.63 -9.68
CA ALA A 41 -2.53 0.66 -10.85
C ALA A 41 -3.40 1.94 -10.91
N LYS A 42 -3.80 2.47 -9.76
CA LYS A 42 -4.63 3.69 -9.63
C LYS A 42 -3.84 4.94 -9.26
N LYS A 43 -2.51 4.91 -9.38
CA LYS A 43 -1.66 6.06 -9.07
C LYS A 43 -2.07 7.28 -9.88
N LYS A 44 -1.93 8.46 -9.29
CA LYS A 44 -2.18 9.74 -9.94
C LYS A 44 -0.89 10.53 -9.99
N PHE A 45 -0.60 11.09 -11.15
CA PHE A 45 0.52 11.99 -11.32
C PHE A 45 0.14 13.40 -10.90
N PHE A 46 1.05 14.07 -10.24
CA PHE A 46 0.90 15.42 -9.79
C PHE A 46 2.08 16.23 -10.32
N PRO A 47 1.85 17.34 -11.01
CA PRO A 47 2.95 18.17 -11.50
C PRO A 47 3.77 18.71 -10.34
N GLY A 48 5.08 18.72 -10.47
CA GLY A 48 6.01 19.27 -9.51
C GLY A 48 5.78 20.77 -9.25
N GLY A 49 6.71 21.40 -8.54
CA GLY A 49 6.69 22.86 -8.31
C GLY A 49 6.06 23.29 -6.99
N LYS A 50 5.55 22.35 -6.17
CA LYS A 50 5.11 22.61 -4.80
C LYS A 50 5.78 21.60 -3.86
N GLY A 51 6.31 22.10 -2.73
CA GLY A 51 6.96 21.25 -1.71
C GLY A 51 6.03 20.26 -1.02
N ASN A 52 4.71 20.44 -1.13
CA ASN A 52 3.70 19.56 -0.53
C ASN A 52 2.52 19.36 -1.49
N ILE A 53 1.90 18.19 -1.41
CA ILE A 53 0.62 17.92 -2.05
C ILE A 53 -0.48 18.55 -1.20
N SER A 54 -1.11 19.62 -1.71
CA SER A 54 -2.18 20.33 -1.01
C SER A 54 -3.53 19.97 -1.61
N LEU A 55 -4.40 19.36 -0.82
CA LEU A 55 -5.75 18.98 -1.22
C LEU A 55 -6.77 19.86 -0.50
N ALA A 56 -7.72 20.42 -1.23
CA ALA A 56 -8.87 21.08 -0.66
C ALA A 56 -9.86 20.02 -0.18
N VAL A 57 -10.22 20.07 1.10
CA VAL A 57 -11.15 19.13 1.73
C VAL A 57 -12.23 19.92 2.49
N SER A 58 -13.43 19.39 2.48
CA SER A 58 -14.58 19.98 3.17
C SER A 58 -15.42 18.86 3.78
N GLY A 59 -15.88 19.04 4.99
CA GLY A 59 -16.66 18.00 5.66
C GLY A 59 -17.68 18.55 6.66
N ALA A 60 -17.62 19.85 6.96
CA ALA A 60 -18.58 20.50 7.83
C ALA A 60 -19.48 21.42 6.97
N PHE A 61 -20.75 21.10 6.85
CA PHE A 61 -21.73 21.86 6.07
C PHE A 61 -22.75 22.59 6.92
N GLY A 62 -22.36 22.92 8.15
CA GLY A 62 -23.26 23.39 9.18
C GLY A 62 -23.77 22.26 10.06
N ASP A 63 -24.15 22.58 11.27
CA ASP A 63 -24.67 21.61 12.24
C ASP A 63 -26.21 21.65 12.36
N GLY A 64 -26.87 22.48 11.56
CA GLY A 64 -28.30 22.70 11.63
C GLY A 64 -28.76 23.49 12.85
N THR A 65 -27.85 24.30 13.42
CA THR A 65 -28.13 25.18 14.55
C THR A 65 -27.87 26.65 14.21
N GLY A 66 -28.54 27.54 14.88
CA GLY A 66 -28.30 28.98 14.69
C GLY A 66 -28.69 29.51 13.32
N ASN A 67 -27.75 30.10 12.59
CA ASN A 67 -27.99 30.75 11.29
C ASN A 67 -27.85 29.82 10.09
N ASP A 68 -27.40 28.59 10.29
CA ASP A 68 -27.26 27.58 9.22
C ASP A 68 -28.48 26.67 9.05
N ILE A 69 -29.55 26.92 9.79
CA ILE A 69 -30.82 26.22 9.68
C ILE A 69 -31.60 26.81 8.52
N VAL A 70 -32.21 25.94 7.72
CA VAL A 70 -33.21 26.34 6.76
C VAL A 70 -34.50 26.75 7.52
N LYS A 71 -34.83 28.04 7.47
CA LYS A 71 -36.00 28.60 8.13
C LYS A 71 -37.03 29.05 7.10
N GLY A 72 -38.32 28.82 7.39
CA GLY A 72 -39.40 29.49 6.68
C GLY A 72 -39.42 30.98 7.06
N TYR A 73 -39.76 31.83 6.11
CA TYR A 73 -39.90 33.27 6.35
C TYR A 73 -41.16 33.80 5.68
N THR A 74 -41.70 34.86 6.23
CA THR A 74 -42.74 35.68 5.59
C THR A 74 -42.12 36.99 5.09
N HIS A 75 -42.80 37.66 4.17
CA HIS A 75 -42.28 38.87 3.52
C HIS A 75 -41.88 40.00 4.50
N ASN A 76 -42.27 39.92 5.76
CA ASN A 76 -41.97 40.93 6.78
C ASN A 76 -40.87 40.46 7.77
N ASP A 77 -40.31 39.29 7.59
CA ASP A 77 -39.27 38.74 8.49
C ASP A 77 -37.85 39.19 8.09
N THR A 78 -37.02 39.39 9.06
CA THR A 78 -35.61 39.64 8.82
C THR A 78 -34.88 38.32 8.51
N VAL A 79 -34.28 38.23 7.31
CA VAL A 79 -33.53 37.06 6.85
C VAL A 79 -32.09 37.17 7.30
N VAL A 80 -31.57 36.09 7.88
CA VAL A 80 -30.18 36.01 8.35
C VAL A 80 -29.37 35.21 7.32
N PHE A 81 -28.19 35.72 6.96
CA PHE A 81 -27.28 35.08 6.02
C PHE A 81 -26.20 34.33 6.77
N TYR A 82 -25.86 33.13 6.25
CA TYR A 82 -24.79 32.30 6.75
C TYR A 82 -23.61 32.30 5.79
N THR A 83 -22.39 32.46 6.33
CA THR A 83 -21.15 32.39 5.57
C THR A 83 -20.39 31.14 5.97
N PRO A 84 -20.41 30.07 5.16
CA PRO A 84 -19.71 28.84 5.49
C PRO A 84 -18.17 28.99 5.34
N ALA A 85 -17.42 28.63 6.36
CA ALA A 85 -15.94 28.57 6.33
C ALA A 85 -15.45 27.11 6.27
N ASN A 86 -15.97 26.34 5.31
CA ASN A 86 -15.90 24.89 5.31
C ASN A 86 -14.68 24.30 4.61
N ILE A 87 -14.01 25.07 3.75
CA ILE A 87 -12.88 24.55 2.97
C ILE A 87 -11.61 24.60 3.81
N LYS A 88 -11.02 23.44 4.03
CA LYS A 88 -9.72 23.26 4.69
C LYS A 88 -8.71 22.71 3.68
N ARG A 89 -7.43 22.86 3.95
CA ARG A 89 -6.37 22.28 3.12
C ARG A 89 -5.65 21.20 3.90
N ALA A 90 -5.65 20.00 3.33
CA ALA A 90 -4.83 18.90 3.81
C ALA A 90 -3.51 18.89 3.02
N ASN A 91 -2.38 18.93 3.74
CA ASN A 91 -1.04 19.01 3.16
C ASN A 91 -0.28 17.73 3.46
N PHE A 92 0.23 17.08 2.41
CA PHE A 92 1.02 15.87 2.51
C PHE A 92 2.41 16.13 1.92
N PRO A 93 3.50 15.92 2.69
CA PRO A 93 4.86 16.12 2.17
C PRO A 93 5.21 15.04 1.16
N TRP A 94 6.00 15.39 0.15
CA TRP A 94 6.62 14.44 -0.75
C TRP A 94 7.64 13.58 0.00
N ARG A 95 7.73 12.32 -0.42
CA ARG A 95 8.70 11.35 0.12
C ARG A 95 9.44 10.69 -1.03
N GLU A 96 10.75 10.66 -0.91
CA GLU A 96 11.65 10.09 -1.91
C GLU A 96 12.09 8.71 -1.46
N HIS A 97 11.99 7.74 -2.35
CA HIS A 97 12.40 6.37 -2.12
C HIS A 97 13.49 6.01 -3.12
N HIS A 98 14.52 5.36 -2.65
CA HIS A 98 15.67 4.95 -3.43
C HIS A 98 15.91 3.46 -3.24
N LEU A 99 16.19 2.78 -4.35
CA LEU A 99 16.70 1.43 -4.34
C LEU A 99 17.87 1.33 -5.31
N GLY A 100 19.03 0.87 -4.82
CA GLY A 100 20.27 0.80 -5.59
C GLY A 100 20.74 -0.62 -5.85
N LEU A 101 21.28 -0.84 -7.03
CA LEU A 101 21.98 -2.05 -7.45
C LEU A 101 23.45 -1.73 -7.65
N THR A 102 24.32 -2.56 -7.08
CA THR A 102 25.76 -2.49 -7.30
C THR A 102 26.23 -3.74 -8.05
N LEU A 103 27.04 -3.53 -9.07
CA LEU A 103 27.73 -4.59 -9.81
C LEU A 103 29.24 -4.39 -9.63
N THR A 104 29.92 -5.37 -9.07
CA THR A 104 31.38 -5.31 -8.91
C THR A 104 32.05 -5.78 -10.17
N HIS A 105 33.19 -5.19 -10.50
CA HIS A 105 34.03 -5.65 -11.63
C HIS A 105 34.53 -7.10 -11.46
N THR A 106 34.71 -7.53 -10.21
CA THR A 106 35.09 -8.92 -9.92
C THR A 106 34.00 -9.89 -10.30
N GLU A 107 32.73 -9.56 -9.98
CA GLU A 107 31.57 -10.36 -10.36
C GLU A 107 31.43 -10.47 -11.88
N LEU A 108 31.57 -9.34 -12.60
CA LEU A 108 31.55 -9.34 -14.07
C LEU A 108 32.69 -10.21 -14.67
N LYS A 109 33.90 -10.17 -14.08
CA LYS A 109 35.01 -11.00 -14.54
C LYS A 109 34.78 -12.48 -14.27
N ILE A 110 34.18 -12.85 -13.15
CA ILE A 110 33.80 -14.24 -12.83
C ILE A 110 32.82 -14.78 -13.88
N ASP A 111 31.86 -13.96 -14.29
CA ASP A 111 30.89 -14.30 -15.32
C ASP A 111 31.46 -14.28 -16.76
N GLY A 112 32.78 -14.07 -16.89
CA GLY A 112 33.51 -14.13 -18.17
C GLY A 112 33.41 -12.86 -19.01
N ILE A 113 33.02 -11.73 -18.40
CA ILE A 113 32.90 -10.44 -19.08
C ILE A 113 34.24 -9.68 -18.91
N SER A 114 34.84 -9.28 -19.99
CA SER A 114 36.05 -8.46 -19.96
C SER A 114 35.69 -7.01 -19.62
N VAL A 115 36.20 -6.51 -18.48
CA VAL A 115 35.95 -5.12 -18.06
C VAL A 115 37.21 -4.32 -18.42
N VAL A 116 37.08 -3.40 -19.36
CA VAL A 116 38.12 -2.44 -19.77
C VAL A 116 37.84 -1.08 -19.11
N ASP A 117 38.81 -0.57 -18.36
CA ASP A 117 38.73 0.78 -17.81
C ASP A 117 38.97 1.84 -18.91
N PRO A 118 38.09 2.79 -19.12
CA PRO A 118 38.29 3.87 -20.08
C PRO A 118 39.30 4.92 -19.52
N GLY A 119 40.54 4.58 -19.47
CA GLY A 119 41.55 5.47 -18.89
C GLY A 119 42.97 4.97 -19.02
N SER A 120 43.18 3.77 -19.47
CA SER A 120 44.51 3.19 -19.72
C SER A 120 44.83 3.39 -21.22
N ASN A 121 45.69 4.37 -21.48
CA ASN A 121 46.45 4.59 -22.72
C ASN A 121 45.84 3.99 -24.01
N GLY A 122 44.92 4.73 -24.67
CA GLY A 122 44.80 4.69 -26.12
C GLY A 122 44.48 3.36 -26.82
N GLU A 123 44.21 2.29 -26.09
CA GLU A 123 43.84 1.03 -26.71
C GLU A 123 42.34 0.94 -26.95
N LYS A 124 42.06 0.63 -28.17
CA LYS A 124 40.77 0.50 -28.79
C LYS A 124 39.77 -0.20 -27.86
N LEU A 125 38.59 0.36 -27.75
CA LEU A 125 37.40 -0.32 -27.29
C LEU A 125 37.41 -1.75 -27.82
N SER A 126 37.73 -2.71 -26.94
CA SER A 126 37.67 -4.12 -27.28
C SER A 126 36.20 -4.39 -27.63
N HIS A 127 35.95 -4.85 -28.85
CA HIS A 127 34.63 -5.31 -29.23
C HIS A 127 34.29 -6.50 -28.33
N HIS A 128 33.36 -6.28 -27.40
CA HIS A 128 32.81 -7.38 -26.63
C HIS A 128 32.21 -8.42 -27.59
N SER A 129 32.51 -9.68 -27.36
CA SER A 129 31.91 -10.75 -28.17
C SER A 129 30.40 -10.77 -27.94
N ASN A 130 29.64 -11.19 -28.94
CA ASN A 130 28.19 -11.33 -28.80
C ASN A 130 27.79 -12.21 -27.61
N ARG A 131 28.64 -13.17 -27.23
CA ARG A 131 28.47 -14.02 -26.06
C ARG A 131 28.58 -13.22 -24.75
N GLU A 132 29.59 -12.37 -24.61
CA GLU A 132 29.79 -11.52 -23.43
C GLU A 132 28.63 -10.54 -23.24
N MET A 133 28.14 -9.96 -24.34
CA MET A 133 26.97 -9.10 -24.32
C MET A 133 25.70 -9.84 -23.89
N THR A 134 25.49 -11.07 -24.35
CA THR A 134 24.33 -11.87 -23.98
C THR A 134 24.35 -12.24 -22.49
N VAL A 135 25.52 -12.63 -21.96
CA VAL A 135 25.69 -12.96 -20.54
C VAL A 135 25.47 -11.72 -19.65
N LEU A 136 26.00 -10.56 -20.07
CA LEU A 136 25.79 -9.30 -19.34
C LEU A 136 24.31 -8.89 -19.29
N VAL A 137 23.62 -9.01 -20.42
CA VAL A 137 22.18 -8.69 -20.48
C VAL A 137 21.39 -9.63 -19.58
N GLY A 138 21.65 -10.93 -19.62
CA GLY A 138 20.96 -11.90 -18.76
C GLY A 138 21.19 -11.62 -17.27
N LEU A 139 22.43 -11.34 -16.87
CA LEU A 139 22.76 -10.99 -15.48
C LEU A 139 22.07 -9.70 -15.04
N LEU A 140 22.04 -8.68 -15.90
CA LEU A 140 21.37 -7.42 -15.62
C LEU A 140 19.84 -7.60 -15.51
N GLU A 141 19.24 -8.38 -16.39
CA GLU A 141 17.80 -8.67 -16.36
C GLU A 141 17.42 -9.37 -15.06
N ASP A 142 18.15 -10.38 -14.63
CA ASP A 142 17.90 -11.09 -13.37
C ASP A 142 18.03 -10.17 -12.15
N LYS A 143 19.09 -9.38 -12.09
CA LYS A 143 19.29 -8.44 -10.98
C LYS A 143 18.25 -7.30 -10.98
N LEU A 144 17.87 -6.80 -12.14
CA LEU A 144 16.80 -5.80 -12.24
C LEU A 144 15.44 -6.35 -11.84
N PHE A 145 15.16 -7.61 -12.17
CA PHE A 145 13.95 -8.27 -11.73
C PHE A 145 13.94 -8.39 -10.19
N ASP A 146 15.02 -8.90 -9.58
CA ASP A 146 15.14 -8.98 -8.12
C ASP A 146 15.00 -7.61 -7.45
N LEU A 147 15.57 -6.59 -8.06
CA LEU A 147 15.47 -5.21 -7.59
C LEU A 147 14.01 -4.71 -7.61
N THR A 148 13.31 -4.90 -8.72
CA THR A 148 11.92 -4.46 -8.87
C THR A 148 10.97 -5.23 -7.96
N GLU A 149 11.20 -6.54 -7.79
CA GLU A 149 10.42 -7.38 -6.88
C GLU A 149 10.61 -6.97 -5.42
N ASN A 150 11.87 -6.78 -5.03
CA ASN A 150 12.19 -6.28 -3.69
C ASN A 150 11.60 -4.90 -3.44
N TYR A 151 11.68 -4.00 -4.43
CA TYR A 151 11.06 -2.68 -4.35
C TYR A 151 9.55 -2.78 -4.09
N ALA A 152 8.84 -3.55 -4.89
CA ALA A 152 7.40 -3.69 -4.76
C ALA A 152 6.99 -4.33 -3.41
N ARG A 153 7.77 -5.31 -2.91
CA ARG A 153 7.56 -5.93 -1.60
C ARG A 153 7.76 -4.94 -0.45
N GLN A 154 8.85 -4.17 -0.50
CA GLN A 154 9.12 -3.14 0.51
C GLN A 154 8.08 -2.03 0.48
N MET A 155 7.66 -1.60 -0.71
CA MET A 155 6.62 -0.59 -0.86
C MET A 155 5.25 -1.07 -0.35
N ASN A 156 4.90 -2.35 -0.54
CA ASN A 156 3.69 -2.92 0.08
C ASN A 156 3.76 -2.84 1.60
N ARG A 157 4.91 -3.18 2.19
CA ARG A 157 5.12 -3.08 3.64
C ARG A 157 5.03 -1.64 4.15
N LEU A 158 5.64 -0.68 3.44
CA LEU A 158 5.54 0.75 3.77
C LEU A 158 4.12 1.27 3.62
N ALA A 159 3.34 0.77 2.65
CA ALA A 159 1.94 1.13 2.48
C ALA A 159 1.06 0.75 3.68
N TYR A 160 1.43 -0.26 4.46
CA TYR A 160 0.78 -0.59 5.74
C TYR A 160 1.35 0.15 6.95
N GLY A 161 2.51 0.79 6.81
CA GLY A 161 3.19 1.50 7.88
C GLY A 161 2.52 2.81 8.28
N ASP A 162 3.01 3.39 9.36
CA ASP A 162 2.60 4.72 9.85
C ASP A 162 3.58 5.85 9.46
N GLY A 163 4.76 5.49 8.97
CA GLY A 163 5.83 6.43 8.65
C GLY A 163 6.58 6.97 9.88
N VAL A 164 6.33 6.44 11.07
CA VAL A 164 7.02 6.88 12.30
C VAL A 164 8.40 6.27 12.43
N ALA A 165 8.55 4.99 12.06
CA ALA A 165 9.83 4.28 12.14
C ALA A 165 10.90 4.90 11.22
N ASP A 166 10.49 5.39 10.06
CA ASP A 166 11.35 6.16 9.14
C ASP A 166 10.61 7.43 8.70
N PRO A 167 10.96 8.59 9.29
CA PRO A 167 10.29 9.87 8.94
C PRO A 167 10.50 10.31 7.49
N LYS A 168 11.43 9.70 6.76
CA LYS A 168 11.68 9.97 5.34
C LYS A 168 10.85 9.08 4.44
N ALA A 169 10.36 7.95 4.95
CA ALA A 169 9.52 7.04 4.20
C ALA A 169 8.08 7.56 4.05
N MET A 170 7.38 6.98 3.09
CA MET A 170 5.97 7.26 2.85
C MET A 170 5.12 6.83 4.06
N ALA A 171 4.28 7.73 4.55
CA ALA A 171 3.25 7.38 5.53
C ALA A 171 2.12 6.61 4.84
N GLY A 172 1.82 5.42 5.36
CA GLY A 172 0.85 4.50 4.79
C GLY A 172 -0.49 4.45 5.53
N LEU A 173 -1.15 3.29 5.45
CA LEU A 173 -2.50 3.09 5.97
C LEU A 173 -2.59 3.24 7.49
N ALA A 174 -1.58 2.84 8.25
CA ALA A 174 -1.64 2.97 9.71
C ALA A 174 -1.78 4.44 10.18
N LEU A 175 -1.29 5.41 9.39
CA LEU A 175 -1.55 6.83 9.65
C LEU A 175 -2.90 7.28 9.07
N LEU A 176 -3.20 6.91 7.80
CA LEU A 176 -4.38 7.42 7.10
C LEU A 176 -5.67 6.78 7.62
N VAL A 177 -5.65 5.46 7.85
CA VAL A 177 -6.74 4.67 8.42
C VAL A 177 -6.29 4.13 9.77
N SER A 178 -6.21 5.03 10.74
CA SER A 178 -5.65 4.78 12.06
C SER A 178 -6.50 3.82 12.88
N ASP A 179 -5.83 3.04 13.74
CA ASP A 179 -6.45 2.15 14.73
C ASP A 179 -7.29 2.92 15.74
N ASP A 180 -6.88 4.16 16.04
CA ASP A 180 -7.63 5.09 16.87
C ASP A 180 -7.90 6.37 16.07
N PRO A 181 -9.09 6.50 15.49
CA PRO A 181 -9.45 7.66 14.69
C PRO A 181 -9.70 8.94 15.51
N SER A 182 -9.68 8.86 16.83
CA SER A 182 -9.90 10.02 17.71
C SER A 182 -8.66 10.88 17.94
N VAL A 183 -7.48 10.38 17.55
CA VAL A 183 -6.20 11.04 17.77
C VAL A 183 -5.36 11.10 16.48
N GLY A 184 -4.36 11.96 16.51
CA GLY A 184 -3.37 12.08 15.44
C GLY A 184 -3.67 13.16 14.42
N VAL A 185 -2.58 13.67 13.83
CA VAL A 185 -2.63 14.72 12.80
C VAL A 185 -2.39 14.09 11.44
N VAL A 186 -3.34 14.28 10.52
CA VAL A 186 -3.25 13.77 9.16
C VAL A 186 -3.46 14.93 8.18
N GLY A 187 -2.47 15.17 7.34
CA GLY A 187 -2.51 16.29 6.40
C GLY A 187 -2.54 17.66 7.09
N GLY A 188 -2.04 17.78 8.32
CA GLY A 188 -2.09 19.02 9.10
C GLY A 188 -3.42 19.27 9.83
N LEU A 189 -4.39 18.36 9.71
CA LEU A 189 -5.67 18.43 10.42
C LEU A 189 -5.65 17.45 11.61
N ASP A 190 -5.87 17.98 12.81
CA ASP A 190 -5.88 17.20 14.05
C ASP A 190 -7.25 16.53 14.25
N ARG A 191 -7.26 15.20 14.25
CA ARG A 191 -8.46 14.37 14.46
C ARG A 191 -9.02 14.45 15.88
N ALA A 192 -8.22 14.88 16.87
CA ALA A 192 -8.69 15.10 18.24
C ALA A 192 -9.62 16.31 18.32
N ASN A 193 -9.45 17.29 17.45
CA ASN A 193 -10.26 18.50 17.44
C ASN A 193 -11.72 18.20 17.02
N ALA A 194 -12.67 18.70 17.78
CA ALA A 194 -14.10 18.54 17.51
C ALA A 194 -14.52 19.11 16.13
N ALA A 195 -13.84 20.14 15.64
CA ALA A 195 -14.09 20.73 14.32
C ALA A 195 -13.70 19.81 13.15
N TYR A 196 -12.89 18.76 13.37
CA TYR A 196 -12.39 17.87 12.34
C TYR A 196 -12.82 16.41 12.52
N THR A 197 -13.92 16.16 13.23
CA THR A 197 -14.47 14.81 13.43
C THR A 197 -14.79 14.11 12.12
N TRP A 198 -15.21 14.86 11.11
CA TRP A 198 -15.47 14.36 9.76
C TRP A 198 -14.22 13.83 9.03
N TRP A 199 -13.01 14.15 9.51
CA TRP A 199 -11.72 13.69 8.97
C TRP A 199 -11.28 12.35 9.56
N ARG A 200 -12.11 11.72 10.38
CA ARG A 200 -11.84 10.43 11.02
C ARG A 200 -12.21 9.28 10.09
N ASN A 201 -11.40 8.21 10.13
CA ASN A 201 -11.78 6.92 9.56
C ASN A 201 -12.69 6.15 10.53
N ARG A 202 -13.25 5.03 10.07
CA ARG A 202 -13.93 4.09 10.95
C ARG A 202 -12.93 3.08 11.48
N ALA A 203 -13.12 2.64 12.73
CA ALA A 203 -12.25 1.67 13.38
C ALA A 203 -13.05 0.70 14.25
N ARG A 204 -12.69 -0.57 14.18
CA ARG A 204 -13.12 -1.66 15.07
C ARG A 204 -11.90 -2.36 15.62
N THR A 205 -11.23 -1.71 16.56
CA THR A 205 -9.95 -2.15 17.12
C THR A 205 -9.97 -2.08 18.64
N ALA A 206 -9.11 -2.87 19.30
CA ALA A 206 -8.96 -2.81 20.75
C ALA A 206 -8.54 -1.41 21.22
N ALA A 207 -7.67 -0.75 20.47
CA ALA A 207 -7.18 0.60 20.79
C ALA A 207 -8.31 1.64 20.83
N PHE A 208 -9.25 1.56 19.90
CA PHE A 208 -10.40 2.46 19.86
C PHE A 208 -11.50 2.05 20.83
N GLY A 209 -11.70 0.74 21.03
CA GLY A 209 -12.74 0.18 21.87
C GLY A 209 -12.67 0.64 23.31
N THR A 210 -11.50 0.85 23.85
CA THR A 210 -11.30 1.36 25.22
C THR A 210 -11.81 2.80 25.41
N LYS A 211 -11.91 3.56 24.32
CA LYS A 211 -12.36 4.97 24.33
C LYS A 211 -13.86 5.15 24.06
N VAL A 212 -14.52 4.11 23.53
CA VAL A 212 -15.94 4.16 23.19
C VAL A 212 -16.83 4.06 24.43
N SER A 213 -16.36 3.42 25.49
CA SER A 213 -17.09 3.25 26.75
C SER A 213 -17.27 4.61 27.45
N GLY A 214 -18.48 5.15 27.35
CA GLY A 214 -18.88 6.38 28.06
C GLY A 214 -18.89 7.69 27.26
N THR A 215 -18.50 7.68 25.97
CA THR A 215 -18.53 8.90 25.15
C THR A 215 -19.34 8.67 23.87
N PRO A 216 -20.61 9.08 23.82
CA PRO A 216 -21.52 8.84 22.67
C PRO A 216 -20.97 9.34 21.32
N ALA A 217 -20.21 10.45 21.33
CA ALA A 217 -19.61 11.03 20.14
C ALA A 217 -18.54 10.12 19.49
N LEU A 218 -17.83 9.31 20.27
CA LEU A 218 -16.82 8.37 19.76
C LEU A 218 -17.45 7.09 19.18
N GLY A 219 -18.57 6.61 19.74
CA GLY A 219 -19.28 5.43 19.23
C GLY A 219 -19.79 5.57 17.81
N ALA A 220 -19.94 6.82 17.31
CA ALA A 220 -20.31 7.08 15.93
C ALA A 220 -19.26 6.63 14.90
N TRP A 221 -18.00 6.47 15.30
CA TRP A 221 -16.87 6.16 14.41
C TRP A 221 -16.37 4.72 14.49
N GLY A 222 -17.00 3.89 15.33
CA GLY A 222 -16.61 2.48 15.42
C GLY A 222 -16.86 1.87 16.79
N GLY A 223 -15.96 1.00 17.20
CA GLY A 223 -16.03 0.27 18.47
C GLY A 223 -14.79 -0.57 18.73
N GLY A 224 -14.89 -1.50 19.69
CA GLY A 224 -13.84 -2.47 20.00
C GLY A 224 -13.62 -3.50 18.92
N ALA A 225 -12.54 -4.28 19.08
CA ALA A 225 -12.27 -5.45 18.26
C ALA A 225 -13.46 -6.41 18.29
N VAL A 226 -13.71 -7.06 17.17
CA VAL A 226 -14.87 -7.95 17.01
C VAL A 226 -14.51 -9.35 17.50
N THR A 227 -15.29 -9.88 18.43
CA THR A 227 -15.13 -11.27 18.83
C THR A 227 -15.48 -12.21 17.66
N SER A 228 -14.58 -13.15 17.38
CA SER A 228 -14.76 -14.08 16.28
C SER A 228 -15.93 -15.02 16.58
N ALA A 229 -16.65 -15.37 15.55
CA ALA A 229 -17.92 -16.05 15.56
C ALA A 229 -17.96 -17.46 16.12
N VAL A 230 -16.82 -18.12 16.22
CA VAL A 230 -16.78 -19.52 16.67
C VAL A 230 -17.28 -19.66 18.11
N THR A 231 -17.11 -18.61 18.91
CA THR A 231 -17.51 -18.60 20.31
C THR A 231 -18.81 -17.84 20.61
N ASN A 232 -19.25 -16.93 19.73
CA ASN A 232 -20.33 -15.97 20.02
C ASN A 232 -21.42 -15.82 18.93
N GLY A 233 -21.61 -16.84 18.10
CA GLY A 233 -22.82 -16.91 17.26
C GLY A 233 -22.91 -15.91 16.11
N GLY A 234 -21.81 -15.58 15.43
CA GLY A 234 -21.90 -14.87 14.16
C GLY A 234 -21.84 -13.35 14.23
N ALA A 235 -20.99 -12.79 15.08
CA ALA A 235 -20.91 -11.35 15.27
C ALA A 235 -20.18 -10.60 14.12
N LEU A 236 -19.22 -11.22 13.43
CA LEU A 236 -18.37 -10.56 12.45
C LEU A 236 -19.16 -10.05 11.21
N LEU A 237 -19.97 -10.91 10.60
CA LEU A 237 -20.75 -10.53 9.43
C LEU A 237 -21.80 -9.46 9.75
N SER A 238 -22.45 -9.53 10.92
CA SER A 238 -23.43 -8.53 11.35
C SER A 238 -22.77 -7.16 11.57
N VAL A 239 -21.58 -7.14 12.18
CA VAL A 239 -20.79 -5.92 12.36
C VAL A 239 -20.32 -5.35 11.02
N LEU A 240 -19.83 -6.18 10.11
CA LEU A 240 -19.45 -5.74 8.76
C LEU A 240 -20.60 -5.14 7.98
N GLN A 241 -21.80 -5.71 8.08
CA GLN A 241 -23.01 -5.14 7.47
C GLN A 241 -23.40 -3.79 8.10
N ALA A 242 -23.26 -3.65 9.41
CA ALA A 242 -23.50 -2.38 10.08
C ALA A 242 -22.48 -1.32 9.65
N GLU A 243 -21.21 -1.69 9.60
CA GLU A 243 -20.11 -0.81 9.15
C GLU A 243 -20.29 -0.41 7.67
N ARG A 244 -20.71 -1.31 6.79
CA ARG A 244 -21.04 -0.98 5.40
C ARG A 244 -22.00 0.19 5.29
N ARG A 245 -23.09 0.18 6.05
CA ARG A 245 -24.08 1.28 6.04
C ARG A 245 -23.44 2.60 6.47
N GLN A 246 -22.49 2.56 7.39
CA GLN A 246 -21.78 3.76 7.83
C GLN A 246 -20.75 4.23 6.79
N LEU A 247 -20.02 3.34 6.15
CA LEU A 247 -19.04 3.66 5.09
C LEU A 247 -19.72 4.31 3.87
N THR A 248 -20.92 3.84 3.53
CA THR A 248 -21.69 4.38 2.39
C THR A 248 -22.47 5.65 2.74
N ARG A 249 -22.63 5.99 4.02
CA ARG A 249 -23.44 7.12 4.50
C ARG A 249 -23.11 8.46 3.84
N TYR A 250 -21.82 8.69 3.56
CA TYR A 250 -21.34 9.93 2.96
C TYR A 250 -20.84 9.74 1.52
N GLY A 251 -21.44 8.80 0.79
CA GLY A 251 -21.10 8.52 -0.61
C GLY A 251 -19.78 7.73 -0.78
N GLY A 252 -19.33 7.01 0.24
CA GLY A 252 -18.22 6.09 0.14
C GLY A 252 -18.58 4.86 -0.70
N THR A 253 -17.62 4.37 -1.47
CA THR A 253 -17.74 3.15 -2.26
C THR A 253 -16.51 2.28 -2.04
N PRO A 254 -16.39 1.63 -0.86
CA PRO A 254 -15.24 0.77 -0.61
C PRO A 254 -15.17 -0.33 -1.67
N ASP A 255 -14.00 -0.49 -2.27
CA ASP A 255 -13.78 -1.36 -3.44
C ASP A 255 -12.63 -2.36 -3.25
N LEU A 256 -11.94 -2.31 -2.12
CA LEU A 256 -10.86 -3.21 -1.78
C LEU A 256 -10.97 -3.64 -0.31
N PHE A 257 -11.03 -4.96 -0.09
CA PHE A 257 -11.00 -5.55 1.23
C PHE A 257 -9.76 -6.42 1.34
N VAL A 258 -8.74 -5.98 2.07
CA VAL A 258 -7.52 -6.75 2.32
C VAL A 258 -7.48 -7.22 3.75
N ALA A 259 -7.14 -8.49 3.94
CA ALA A 259 -7.17 -9.12 5.25
C ALA A 259 -6.01 -10.08 5.47
N GLY A 260 -5.64 -10.26 6.73
CA GLY A 260 -4.70 -11.30 7.16
C GLY A 260 -5.36 -12.68 7.24
N SER A 261 -4.54 -13.71 7.40
CA SER A 261 -4.95 -15.12 7.37
C SER A 261 -6.00 -15.46 8.42
N ASP A 262 -5.79 -15.05 9.68
CA ASP A 262 -6.70 -15.35 10.78
C ASP A 262 -8.06 -14.69 10.60
N PHE A 263 -8.07 -13.46 10.05
CA PHE A 263 -9.32 -12.76 9.76
C PHE A 263 -10.14 -13.47 8.69
N ILE A 264 -9.50 -13.94 7.63
CA ILE A 264 -10.17 -14.68 6.56
C ILE A 264 -10.71 -16.02 7.10
N ALA A 265 -9.91 -16.76 7.87
CA ALA A 265 -10.35 -18.01 8.47
C ALA A 265 -11.56 -17.82 9.40
N ALA A 266 -11.60 -16.75 10.20
CA ALA A 266 -12.73 -16.41 11.04
C ALA A 266 -13.99 -16.09 10.21
N MET A 267 -13.83 -15.32 9.12
CA MET A 267 -14.92 -14.97 8.23
C MET A 267 -15.50 -16.20 7.51
N GLU A 268 -14.64 -17.10 7.02
CA GLU A 268 -15.04 -18.36 6.41
C GLU A 268 -15.81 -19.26 7.41
N THR A 269 -15.31 -19.35 8.64
CA THR A 269 -15.95 -20.15 9.69
C THR A 269 -17.35 -19.63 10.00
N GLU A 270 -17.52 -18.30 10.07
CA GLU A 270 -18.82 -17.68 10.32
C GLU A 270 -19.80 -17.88 9.13
N ILE A 271 -19.31 -17.77 7.91
CA ILE A 271 -20.12 -18.02 6.71
C ILE A 271 -20.63 -19.48 6.71
N ARG A 272 -19.74 -20.43 7.04
CA ARG A 272 -20.11 -21.86 7.13
C ARG A 272 -21.12 -22.10 8.25
N ALA A 273 -20.92 -21.51 9.43
CA ALA A 273 -21.79 -21.69 10.58
C ALA A 273 -23.21 -21.14 10.33
N ASN A 274 -23.32 -20.03 9.62
CA ASN A 274 -24.60 -19.39 9.31
C ASN A 274 -25.31 -19.98 8.08
N GLY A 275 -24.74 -21.00 7.44
CA GLY A 275 -25.32 -21.63 6.25
C GLY A 275 -25.46 -20.69 5.04
N ASN A 276 -24.83 -19.53 5.07
CA ASN A 276 -24.85 -18.54 4.00
C ASN A 276 -23.88 -18.90 2.87
N TYR A 277 -24.09 -20.04 2.25
CA TYR A 277 -23.36 -20.41 1.06
C TYR A 277 -23.88 -19.58 -0.12
N SER A 278 -23.07 -18.67 -0.63
CA SER A 278 -23.35 -18.04 -1.90
C SER A 278 -23.23 -19.10 -3.00
N THR A 279 -24.35 -19.40 -3.66
CA THR A 279 -24.40 -20.35 -4.80
C THR A 279 -23.41 -20.03 -5.91
N THR A 280 -22.96 -18.78 -6.00
CA THR A 280 -22.00 -18.33 -7.02
C THR A 280 -20.56 -18.81 -6.73
N GLY A 281 -20.17 -19.01 -5.47
CA GLY A 281 -18.86 -19.52 -5.08
C GLY A 281 -18.72 -21.03 -5.28
N PHE A 282 -19.80 -21.77 -5.10
CA PHE A 282 -19.79 -23.24 -5.19
C PHE A 282 -19.88 -23.79 -6.61
N ILE A 283 -20.44 -23.03 -7.56
CA ILE A 283 -20.69 -23.53 -8.93
C ILE A 283 -19.40 -23.57 -9.77
N LYS A 284 -18.39 -22.81 -9.44
CA LYS A 284 -17.15 -22.73 -10.23
C LYS A 284 -16.09 -23.77 -9.87
N ASN A 285 -16.07 -24.29 -8.64
CA ASN A 285 -15.07 -25.27 -8.22
C ASN A 285 -15.74 -26.43 -7.49
N GLN A 286 -15.82 -27.59 -8.13
CA GLN A 286 -16.30 -28.83 -7.55
C GLN A 286 -15.34 -29.42 -6.49
N ASP A 287 -14.25 -28.74 -6.17
CA ASP A 287 -13.16 -29.24 -5.30
C ASP A 287 -13.35 -28.94 -3.81
N GLY A 288 -14.53 -28.51 -3.37
CA GLY A 288 -14.79 -28.24 -1.94
C GLY A 288 -14.05 -27.04 -1.35
N ALA A 289 -13.26 -26.30 -2.14
CA ALA A 289 -12.65 -25.04 -1.74
C ALA A 289 -13.68 -23.91 -1.88
N MET A 290 -13.69 -22.96 -0.94
CA MET A 290 -14.43 -21.72 -1.12
C MET A 290 -13.79 -20.96 -2.28
N GLY A 291 -14.59 -20.58 -3.26
CA GLY A 291 -14.16 -19.68 -4.34
C GLY A 291 -13.82 -18.28 -3.80
N ASP A 292 -13.42 -17.38 -4.69
CA ASP A 292 -13.12 -15.99 -4.33
C ASP A 292 -14.22 -15.38 -3.48
N MET A 293 -13.84 -14.87 -2.31
CA MET A 293 -14.78 -14.33 -1.36
C MET A 293 -15.09 -12.87 -1.68
N TYR A 294 -16.35 -12.54 -1.77
CA TYR A 294 -16.81 -11.17 -1.98
C TYR A 294 -17.70 -10.73 -0.82
N PHE A 295 -17.44 -9.57 -0.27
CA PHE A 295 -18.33 -8.95 0.70
C PHE A 295 -18.85 -7.63 0.15
N ALA A 296 -20.17 -7.56 -0.06
CA ALA A 296 -20.87 -6.36 -0.53
C ALA A 296 -20.32 -5.76 -1.85
N GLY A 297 -19.82 -6.61 -2.75
CA GLY A 297 -19.24 -6.22 -4.04
C GLY A 297 -17.74 -5.89 -3.99
N SER A 298 -17.12 -5.90 -2.81
CA SER A 298 -15.67 -5.78 -2.66
C SER A 298 -15.04 -7.17 -2.58
N PRO A 299 -14.01 -7.48 -3.37
CA PRO A 299 -13.26 -8.73 -3.21
C PRO A 299 -12.52 -8.72 -1.88
N VAL A 300 -12.61 -9.82 -1.15
CA VAL A 300 -11.81 -10.07 0.05
C VAL A 300 -10.54 -10.77 -0.38
N VAL A 301 -9.42 -10.08 -0.23
CA VAL A 301 -8.13 -10.57 -0.73
C VAL A 301 -7.17 -10.77 0.42
N TYR A 302 -6.50 -11.92 0.43
CA TYR A 302 -5.43 -12.20 1.38
C TYR A 302 -4.17 -11.41 1.03
N ASP A 303 -3.60 -10.72 2.02
CA ASP A 303 -2.29 -10.08 1.89
C ASP A 303 -1.32 -10.67 2.92
N PRO A 304 -0.34 -11.48 2.48
CA PRO A 304 0.64 -12.10 3.37
C PRO A 304 1.51 -11.09 4.11
N THR A 305 1.62 -9.85 3.63
CA THR A 305 2.36 -8.80 4.32
C THR A 305 1.76 -8.45 5.69
N LEU A 306 0.45 -8.59 5.86
CA LEU A 306 -0.19 -8.40 7.17
C LEU A 306 0.25 -9.46 8.17
N ASP A 307 0.39 -10.70 7.73
CA ASP A 307 0.88 -11.81 8.57
C ASP A 307 2.35 -11.62 8.92
N ASP A 308 3.19 -11.23 7.95
CA ASP A 308 4.61 -10.91 8.15
C ASP A 308 4.81 -9.75 9.16
N MET A 309 3.85 -8.84 9.26
CA MET A 309 3.85 -7.74 10.23
C MET A 309 3.21 -8.10 11.58
N GLY A 310 2.81 -9.36 11.78
CA GLY A 310 2.13 -9.82 12.99
C GLY A 310 0.71 -9.29 13.16
N LYS A 311 0.05 -8.92 12.06
CA LYS A 311 -1.32 -8.38 12.00
C LYS A 311 -2.28 -9.34 11.28
N SER A 312 -2.13 -10.65 11.49
CA SER A 312 -2.96 -11.68 10.85
C SER A 312 -4.46 -11.55 11.15
N LYS A 313 -4.79 -10.98 12.30
CA LYS A 313 -6.17 -10.74 12.77
C LYS A 313 -6.79 -9.45 12.23
N ARG A 314 -6.08 -8.70 11.39
CA ARG A 314 -6.47 -7.38 10.89
C ARG A 314 -7.01 -7.43 9.48
N ALA A 315 -7.98 -6.57 9.21
CA ALA A 315 -8.42 -6.29 7.86
C ALA A 315 -8.63 -4.79 7.63
N TYR A 316 -8.44 -4.39 6.39
CA TYR A 316 -8.72 -3.03 5.91
C TYR A 316 -9.77 -3.09 4.80
N TRP A 317 -10.82 -2.31 4.94
CA TRP A 317 -11.81 -2.12 3.89
C TRP A 317 -11.70 -0.69 3.38
N LEU A 318 -11.22 -0.53 2.16
CA LEU A 318 -10.72 0.72 1.61
C LEU A 318 -11.56 1.19 0.43
N ASP A 319 -11.74 2.50 0.35
CA ASP A 319 -12.21 3.20 -0.85
C ASP A 319 -11.00 3.75 -1.61
N THR A 320 -10.51 3.01 -2.61
CA THR A 320 -9.31 3.39 -3.37
C THR A 320 -9.53 4.58 -4.32
N LYS A 321 -10.76 5.07 -4.45
CA LYS A 321 -11.06 6.33 -5.14
C LYS A 321 -10.74 7.55 -4.28
N LYS A 322 -10.80 7.37 -2.94
CA LYS A 322 -10.64 8.44 -1.95
C LYS A 322 -9.27 8.41 -1.29
N ILE A 323 -8.70 7.22 -1.09
CA ILE A 323 -7.33 7.01 -0.64
C ILE A 323 -6.55 6.47 -1.81
N GLY A 324 -5.43 7.09 -2.14
CA GLY A 324 -4.63 6.68 -3.28
C GLY A 324 -3.19 7.16 -3.20
N LEU A 325 -2.41 6.69 -4.16
CA LEU A 325 -1.01 7.06 -4.32
C LEU A 325 -0.90 8.24 -5.27
N MET A 326 -0.22 9.30 -4.82
CA MET A 326 0.21 10.41 -5.66
C MET A 326 1.69 10.30 -5.93
N VAL A 327 2.06 10.42 -7.19
CA VAL A 327 3.43 10.33 -7.67
C VAL A 327 3.78 11.63 -8.35
N MET A 328 5.01 12.12 -8.15
CA MET A 328 5.50 13.28 -8.90
C MET A 328 5.70 12.88 -10.36
N GLU A 329 5.35 13.80 -11.26
CA GLU A 329 5.51 13.59 -12.70
C GLU A 329 6.98 13.30 -13.02
N ASP A 330 7.24 12.31 -13.88
CA ASP A 330 8.55 11.80 -14.29
C ASP A 330 9.41 11.13 -13.18
N GLU A 331 8.89 11.03 -11.95
CA GLU A 331 9.61 10.44 -10.80
C GLU A 331 9.06 9.06 -10.38
N TRP A 332 8.47 8.32 -11.31
CA TRP A 332 8.05 6.94 -11.07
C TRP A 332 9.08 5.94 -11.57
N LEU A 333 9.80 5.28 -10.65
CA LEU A 333 10.85 4.33 -10.99
C LEU A 333 11.89 4.93 -11.97
N HIS A 334 12.26 6.17 -11.70
CA HIS A 334 13.26 6.85 -12.51
C HIS A 334 14.62 6.18 -12.34
N GLN A 335 15.26 5.83 -13.46
CA GLN A 335 16.55 5.15 -13.47
C GLN A 335 17.67 6.17 -13.51
N HIS A 336 18.59 6.04 -12.56
CA HIS A 336 19.82 6.82 -12.52
C HIS A 336 21.03 5.93 -12.75
N THR A 337 22.01 6.48 -13.44
CA THR A 337 23.33 5.88 -13.60
C THR A 337 24.35 6.80 -12.91
N PRO A 338 24.56 6.65 -11.60
CA PRO A 338 25.52 7.47 -10.88
C PRO A 338 26.92 7.29 -11.42
N ALA A 339 27.73 8.34 -11.33
CA ALA A 339 29.13 8.27 -11.70
C ALA A 339 29.86 7.28 -10.77
N ARG A 340 30.81 6.54 -11.34
CA ARG A 340 31.67 5.62 -10.58
C ARG A 340 32.52 6.42 -9.59
N PRO A 341 32.58 6.04 -8.30
CA PRO A 341 33.52 6.62 -7.35
C PRO A 341 34.96 6.32 -7.77
N ALA A 342 35.85 7.27 -7.57
CA ALA A 342 37.25 7.14 -7.97
C ALA A 342 37.97 5.96 -7.30
N ASN A 343 37.54 5.58 -6.09
CA ASN A 343 38.20 4.59 -5.24
C ASN A 343 37.57 3.19 -5.26
N GLN A 344 36.54 2.96 -6.10
CA GLN A 344 35.80 1.69 -6.14
C GLN A 344 35.60 1.18 -7.56
N PHE A 345 35.84 -0.11 -7.75
CA PHE A 345 35.66 -0.80 -9.03
C PHE A 345 34.24 -1.41 -9.08
N VAL A 346 33.23 -0.54 -9.10
CA VAL A 346 31.83 -0.91 -9.07
C VAL A 346 31.02 -0.09 -10.07
N MET A 347 29.97 -0.68 -10.60
CA MET A 347 28.95 0.01 -11.39
C MET A 347 27.69 0.16 -10.54
N TYR A 348 27.14 1.36 -10.51
CA TYR A 348 25.92 1.66 -9.78
C TYR A 348 24.76 1.84 -10.73
N ARG A 349 23.64 1.28 -10.35
CA ARG A 349 22.33 1.59 -10.94
C ARG A 349 21.37 1.86 -9.80
N SER A 350 20.54 2.88 -9.93
CA SER A 350 19.55 3.19 -8.92
C SER A 350 18.19 3.50 -9.54
N LEU A 351 17.16 3.10 -8.82
CA LEU A 351 15.77 3.46 -9.07
C LEU A 351 15.34 4.43 -7.99
N THR A 352 14.77 5.54 -8.38
CA THR A 352 14.16 6.49 -7.45
C THR A 352 12.68 6.66 -7.75
N SER A 353 11.93 6.99 -6.72
CA SER A 353 10.52 7.35 -6.87
C SER A 353 10.12 8.34 -5.80
N THR A 354 9.47 9.43 -6.22
CA THR A 354 8.97 10.48 -5.34
C THR A 354 7.45 10.37 -5.29
N MET A 355 6.94 9.94 -4.12
CA MET A 355 5.52 9.66 -3.97
C MET A 355 5.03 9.88 -2.53
N GLN A 356 3.71 9.91 -2.37
CA GLN A 356 3.05 9.92 -1.07
C GLN A 356 1.65 9.33 -1.17
N MET A 357 1.25 8.55 -0.15
CA MET A 357 -0.15 8.19 0.02
C MET A 357 -0.94 9.38 0.55
N VAL A 358 -2.06 9.65 -0.07
CA VAL A 358 -2.95 10.75 0.28
C VAL A 358 -4.38 10.28 0.41
N GLY A 359 -5.16 10.98 1.22
CA GLY A 359 -6.59 10.74 1.35
C GLY A 359 -7.38 12.02 1.22
N LYS A 360 -8.51 11.95 0.53
CA LYS A 360 -9.48 13.04 0.41
C LYS A 360 -10.66 12.86 1.34
N GLN A 361 -10.96 11.62 1.72
CA GLN A 361 -12.05 11.25 2.58
C GLN A 361 -11.68 9.95 3.31
N PHE A 362 -11.75 9.94 4.64
CA PHE A 362 -11.38 8.77 5.44
C PHE A 362 -12.57 8.02 6.01
N ASN A 363 -13.71 8.66 6.19
CA ASN A 363 -14.92 8.05 6.74
C ASN A 363 -15.54 6.95 5.86
N SER A 364 -15.04 6.80 4.61
CA SER A 364 -15.37 5.69 3.70
C SER A 364 -14.44 4.49 3.81
N SER A 365 -13.50 4.51 4.76
CA SER A 365 -12.53 3.44 4.98
C SER A 365 -12.58 2.94 6.42
N LEU A 366 -12.38 1.63 6.59
CA LEU A 366 -12.48 0.92 7.86
C LEU A 366 -11.20 0.13 8.12
N VAL A 367 -10.73 0.16 9.35
CA VAL A 367 -9.83 -0.85 9.92
C VAL A 367 -10.59 -1.67 10.94
N ILE A 368 -10.45 -2.98 10.88
CA ILE A 368 -11.14 -3.92 11.76
C ILE A 368 -10.20 -5.02 12.23
N ASP A 369 -10.21 -5.28 13.50
CA ASP A 369 -9.48 -6.38 14.13
C ASP A 369 -10.48 -7.37 14.73
N ILE A 370 -10.15 -8.66 14.66
CA ILE A 370 -10.79 -9.71 15.46
C ILE A 370 -10.04 -9.89 16.77
N ALA A 371 -10.78 -10.19 17.83
CA ALA A 371 -10.22 -10.38 19.18
C ALA A 371 -9.44 -11.70 19.32
#